data_ca343d4c615bb465b402e57711b775fa
#
_entry.id   ca343d4c615bb465b402e57711b775fa
#
_cell.length_a   1.000
_cell.length_b   1.000
_cell.length_c   1.000
_cell.angle_alpha   90.00
_cell.angle_beta   90.00
_cell.angle_gamma   90.00
#
_symmetry.space_group_name_H-M   'P 1'
#
loop_
_entity.id
_entity.type
_entity.pdbx_description
1 polymer ?
#
loop_
_entity_poly.entity_id
_entity_poly.type
_entity_poly.pdbx_seq_one_letter_code
_entity_poly.pdbx_strand_id
1 'polypeptide(L)'
;MMGLLHFTIAIYWVGITVKIIMTMKKIRVDYRRDVNVYHTALENQDLEYWESKIDAEQKNNPKGVESHESFSSVMAWRTDSFLHYKDKDYHPLVKDITSHIDKFSKEEYGIPAKFVAMNFWACSYKRGEFSHKHNHWPSVFSGAFYVNVGDNPSPIIFEDITCVTPQNGSLMIWPAYLDHDVTPSAGVRKLFSFNFEVKQGK
;
A
#
# COMPACT_ATOMS: atom_id res chain seq x y z
N MET A 1 -34.55 33.68 14.61
CA MET A 1 -33.93 32.52 15.29
C MET A 1 -34.22 31.28 14.43
N MET A 2 -33.35 30.96 13.48
CA MET A 2 -33.47 29.73 12.72
C MET A 2 -32.72 28.64 13.49
N GLY A 3 -33.47 27.67 14.00
CA GLY A 3 -32.93 26.55 14.74
C GLY A 3 -32.01 25.72 13.85
N LEU A 4 -30.80 25.52 14.30
CA LEU A 4 -29.90 24.52 13.73
C LEU A 4 -30.50 23.14 13.97
N LEU A 5 -31.09 22.53 12.95
CA LEU A 5 -31.38 21.11 12.98
C LEU A 5 -30.03 20.38 12.90
N HIS A 6 -29.60 19.85 14.05
CA HIS A 6 -28.49 18.90 14.09
C HIS A 6 -29.04 17.53 13.71
N PHE A 7 -28.87 17.12 12.46
CA PHE A 7 -29.03 15.74 12.10
C PHE A 7 -27.70 15.04 12.40
N THR A 8 -27.62 14.35 13.52
CA THR A 8 -26.55 13.37 13.74
C THR A 8 -26.98 12.09 13.02
N ILE A 9 -26.59 11.92 11.78
CA ILE A 9 -26.67 10.61 11.12
C ILE A 9 -25.44 9.87 11.58
N ALA A 10 -25.59 9.07 12.63
CA ALA A 10 -24.58 8.07 12.98
C ALA A 10 -24.68 6.95 11.95
N ILE A 11 -23.98 7.08 10.85
CA ILE A 11 -23.74 5.97 9.96
C ILE A 11 -22.62 5.18 10.61
N TYR A 12 -22.96 4.16 11.39
CA TYR A 12 -22.01 3.16 11.87
C TYR A 12 -21.57 2.30 10.69
N TRP A 13 -20.75 2.87 9.86
CA TRP A 13 -19.95 2.14 8.91
C TRP A 13 -18.57 2.04 9.50
N VAL A 14 -18.26 0.88 10.07
CA VAL A 14 -16.88 0.48 10.43
C VAL A 14 -16.16 1.51 11.32
N GLY A 15 -16.73 1.87 12.48
CA GLY A 15 -16.06 2.74 13.45
C GLY A 15 -15.89 4.20 13.02
N ILE A 16 -16.41 4.62 11.89
CA ILE A 16 -16.29 6.01 11.41
C ILE A 16 -17.40 6.86 12.03
N THR A 17 -17.06 7.72 12.98
CA THR A 17 -17.97 8.78 13.43
C THR A 17 -17.92 9.91 12.41
N VAL A 18 -18.81 9.88 11.43
CA VAL A 18 -18.98 11.00 10.50
C VAL A 18 -19.75 12.11 11.20
N LYS A 19 -19.03 13.14 11.67
CA LYS A 19 -19.67 14.36 12.15
C LYS A 19 -19.97 15.26 10.95
N ILE A 20 -21.15 15.10 10.37
CA ILE A 20 -21.61 15.99 9.28
C ILE A 20 -22.04 17.30 9.92
N ILE A 21 -21.21 18.32 9.88
CA ILE A 21 -21.59 19.68 10.23
C ILE A 21 -22.12 20.34 8.96
N MET A 22 -23.43 20.29 8.78
CA MET A 22 -24.09 21.02 7.69
C MET A 22 -24.15 22.51 8.02
N THR A 23 -23.11 23.24 7.67
CA THR A 23 -23.28 24.63 7.28
C THR A 23 -23.40 24.62 5.76
N MET A 24 -24.41 25.28 5.20
CA MET A 24 -24.87 25.17 3.79
C MET A 24 -23.83 25.35 2.68
N LYS A 25 -22.55 25.40 2.96
CA LYS A 25 -21.48 25.63 1.98
C LYS A 25 -20.31 24.68 2.06
N LYS A 26 -20.18 23.84 3.09
CA LYS A 26 -18.99 22.96 3.22
C LYS A 26 -19.32 21.74 4.08
N ILE A 27 -19.20 20.57 3.51
CA ILE A 27 -19.20 19.31 4.24
C ILE A 27 -17.73 18.96 4.51
N ARG A 28 -17.35 18.92 5.77
CA ARG A 28 -16.05 18.39 6.18
C ARG A 28 -16.26 16.97 6.68
N VAL A 29 -15.70 16.01 5.97
CA VAL A 29 -15.61 14.62 6.40
C VAL A 29 -14.22 14.43 6.98
N ASP A 30 -14.12 14.28 8.30
CA ASP A 30 -12.86 13.94 8.95
C ASP A 30 -12.82 12.41 9.12
N TYR A 31 -12.39 11.72 8.05
CA TYR A 31 -12.32 10.27 7.98
C TYR A 31 -10.91 9.72 8.26
N ARG A 32 -9.91 10.60 8.34
CA ARG A 32 -8.49 10.20 8.39
C ARG A 32 -8.10 9.47 9.67
N ARG A 33 -8.89 9.60 10.74
CA ARG A 33 -8.61 8.97 12.03
C ARG A 33 -9.07 7.53 12.14
N ASP A 34 -9.95 7.12 11.25
CA ASP A 34 -10.67 5.85 11.33
C ASP A 34 -10.40 4.94 10.11
N VAL A 35 -9.34 5.21 9.36
CA VAL A 35 -8.96 4.36 8.22
C VAL A 35 -7.93 3.34 8.69
N ASN A 36 -8.26 2.08 8.51
CA ASN A 36 -7.41 0.98 8.91
C ASN A 36 -6.35 0.67 7.85
N VAL A 37 -5.13 0.47 8.30
CA VAL A 37 -4.05 -0.16 7.55
C VAL A 37 -3.94 -1.60 8.05
N TYR A 38 -4.13 -2.55 7.15
CA TYR A 38 -3.91 -3.95 7.47
C TYR A 38 -2.40 -4.22 7.56
N HIS A 39 -1.95 -4.78 8.68
CA HIS A 39 -0.56 -5.14 8.89
C HIS A 39 -0.49 -6.54 9.50
N THR A 40 0.16 -7.46 8.82
CA THR A 40 0.35 -8.85 9.27
C THR A 40 1.69 -9.39 8.81
N ALA A 41 2.12 -10.53 9.33
CA ALA A 41 3.14 -11.34 8.70
C ALA A 41 2.50 -12.18 7.59
N LEU A 42 3.13 -12.24 6.42
CA LEU A 42 2.78 -13.18 5.37
C LEU A 42 3.53 -14.48 5.66
N GLU A 43 2.82 -15.45 6.23
CA GLU A 43 3.41 -16.70 6.68
C GLU A 43 3.87 -17.58 5.50
N ASN A 44 4.79 -18.50 5.79
CA ASN A 44 5.29 -19.51 4.84
C ASN A 44 5.96 -18.94 3.58
N GLN A 45 6.46 -17.70 3.64
CA GLN A 45 7.24 -17.12 2.55
C GLN A 45 8.73 -17.36 2.76
N ASP A 46 9.39 -17.87 1.73
CA ASP A 46 10.85 -17.95 1.68
C ASP A 46 11.42 -16.56 1.35
N LEU A 47 11.82 -15.82 2.39
CA LEU A 47 12.32 -14.46 2.24
C LEU A 47 13.66 -14.41 1.48
N GLU A 48 14.52 -15.43 1.66
CA GLU A 48 15.80 -15.50 0.95
C GLU A 48 15.57 -15.71 -0.54
N TYR A 49 14.60 -16.56 -0.90
CA TYR A 49 14.19 -16.73 -2.29
C TYR A 49 13.68 -15.41 -2.89
N TRP A 50 12.77 -14.71 -2.20
CA TRP A 50 12.22 -13.44 -2.69
C TRP A 50 13.27 -12.33 -2.76
N GLU A 51 14.20 -12.28 -1.82
CA GLU A 51 15.33 -11.37 -1.89
C GLU A 51 16.21 -11.66 -3.12
N SER A 52 16.52 -12.93 -3.37
CA SER A 52 17.28 -13.36 -4.54
C SER A 52 16.61 -12.98 -5.86
N LYS A 53 15.26 -13.04 -5.93
CA LYS A 53 14.49 -12.60 -7.10
C LYS A 53 14.65 -11.09 -7.33
N ILE A 54 14.57 -10.27 -6.27
CA ILE A 54 14.79 -8.82 -6.38
C ILE A 54 16.22 -8.51 -6.84
N ASP A 55 17.21 -9.21 -6.31
CA ASP A 55 18.62 -9.04 -6.69
C ASP A 55 18.89 -9.44 -8.13
N ALA A 56 18.24 -10.51 -8.60
CA ALA A 56 18.32 -10.94 -9.99
C ALA A 56 17.73 -9.89 -10.95
N GLU A 57 16.56 -9.33 -10.61
CA GLU A 57 15.95 -8.23 -11.38
C GLU A 57 16.87 -7.01 -11.42
N GLN A 58 17.47 -6.64 -10.28
CA GLN A 58 18.36 -5.50 -10.20
C GLN A 58 19.67 -5.75 -10.98
N LYS A 59 20.19 -6.97 -10.97
CA LYS A 59 21.37 -7.35 -11.75
C LYS A 59 21.09 -7.30 -13.26
N ASN A 60 19.91 -7.76 -13.67
CA ASN A 60 19.52 -7.79 -15.10
C ASN A 60 19.18 -6.40 -15.62
N ASN A 61 18.65 -5.51 -14.78
CA ASN A 61 18.38 -4.11 -15.09
C ASN A 61 18.88 -3.18 -13.99
N PRO A 62 20.20 -2.88 -13.94
CA PRO A 62 20.78 -2.07 -12.85
C PRO A 62 20.23 -0.65 -12.76
N LYS A 63 19.72 -0.10 -13.85
CA LYS A 63 19.14 1.25 -13.86
C LYS A 63 17.72 1.26 -13.31
N GLY A 64 17.03 0.10 -13.36
CA GLY A 64 15.62 0.02 -13.06
C GLY A 64 14.76 0.78 -14.08
N VAL A 65 13.58 1.17 -13.65
CA VAL A 65 12.78 2.18 -14.36
C VAL A 65 13.39 3.53 -14.01
N GLU A 66 13.93 4.22 -15.01
CA GLU A 66 14.54 5.53 -14.79
C GLU A 66 13.50 6.47 -14.15
N SER A 67 13.88 7.09 -13.04
CA SER A 67 13.07 8.07 -12.30
C SER A 67 12.71 9.31 -13.13
N HIS A 68 13.20 9.39 -14.36
CA HIS A 68 12.94 10.44 -15.35
C HIS A 68 11.63 10.27 -16.11
N GLU A 69 10.98 9.11 -16.03
CA GLU A 69 9.56 9.09 -16.31
C GLU A 69 8.87 9.84 -15.19
N SER A 70 8.53 11.06 -15.44
CA SER A 70 8.19 12.20 -14.60
C SER A 70 7.09 11.99 -13.54
N PHE A 71 6.82 10.76 -13.09
CA PHE A 71 5.74 10.40 -12.18
C PHE A 71 6.14 9.39 -11.10
N SER A 72 7.42 9.00 -10.98
CA SER A 72 7.80 8.10 -9.89
C SER A 72 8.03 8.88 -8.61
N SER A 73 7.24 8.60 -7.57
CA SER A 73 7.49 9.08 -6.20
C SER A 73 8.67 8.37 -5.53
N VAL A 74 9.09 7.22 -6.07
CA VAL A 74 10.14 6.36 -5.50
C VAL A 74 11.51 6.86 -5.94
N MET A 75 12.32 7.32 -5.00
CA MET A 75 13.72 7.74 -5.18
C MET A 75 14.67 6.60 -4.82
N ALA A 76 14.43 5.43 -5.41
CA ALA A 76 15.19 4.21 -5.23
C ALA A 76 15.07 3.35 -6.51
N TRP A 77 15.86 2.29 -6.59
CA TRP A 77 15.72 1.35 -7.67
C TRP A 77 14.37 0.62 -7.61
N ARG A 78 13.71 0.48 -8.74
CA ARG A 78 12.51 -0.34 -8.90
C ARG A 78 12.42 -0.96 -10.29
N THR A 79 11.66 -2.04 -10.39
CA THR A 79 11.23 -2.60 -11.68
C THR A 79 10.07 -1.80 -12.27
N ASP A 80 9.68 -2.14 -13.50
CA ASP A 80 8.36 -1.74 -13.99
C ASP A 80 7.23 -2.42 -13.17
N SER A 81 6.00 -1.99 -13.42
CA SER A 81 4.86 -2.34 -12.59
C SER A 81 4.19 -3.67 -12.96
N PHE A 82 4.83 -4.52 -13.76
CA PHE A 82 4.15 -5.67 -14.36
C PHE A 82 4.91 -7.00 -14.18
N LEU A 83 5.69 -7.17 -13.12
CA LEU A 83 6.48 -8.39 -12.87
C LEU A 83 5.64 -9.66 -12.94
N HIS A 84 4.45 -9.65 -12.35
CA HIS A 84 3.57 -10.82 -12.30
C HIS A 84 3.00 -11.24 -13.67
N TYR A 85 3.05 -10.38 -14.68
CA TYR A 85 2.71 -10.75 -16.05
C TYR A 85 3.90 -11.27 -16.83
N LYS A 86 5.11 -10.87 -16.43
CA LYS A 86 6.36 -11.25 -17.11
C LYS A 86 6.92 -12.58 -16.65
N ASP A 87 6.73 -12.88 -15.36
CA ASP A 87 7.28 -14.09 -14.75
C ASP A 87 6.25 -14.74 -13.82
N LYS A 88 5.91 -16.00 -14.15
CA LYS A 88 4.93 -16.81 -13.41
C LYS A 88 5.40 -17.19 -12.01
N ASP A 89 6.69 -17.10 -11.73
CA ASP A 89 7.25 -17.38 -10.41
C ASP A 89 6.68 -16.44 -9.32
N TYR A 90 6.19 -15.25 -9.71
CA TYR A 90 5.52 -14.32 -8.80
C TYR A 90 4.05 -14.68 -8.50
N HIS A 91 3.43 -15.57 -9.28
CA HIS A 91 2.01 -15.90 -9.12
C HIS A 91 1.63 -16.45 -7.73
N PRO A 92 2.44 -17.35 -7.09
CA PRO A 92 2.11 -17.80 -5.73
C PRO A 92 2.04 -16.65 -4.73
N LEU A 93 3.03 -15.75 -4.73
CA LEU A 93 3.05 -14.58 -3.86
C LEU A 93 1.86 -13.66 -4.10
N VAL A 94 1.58 -13.34 -5.36
CA VAL A 94 0.43 -12.49 -5.74
C VAL A 94 -0.89 -13.13 -5.33
N LYS A 95 -1.02 -14.45 -5.43
CA LYS A 95 -2.21 -15.19 -4.96
C LYS A 95 -2.40 -15.08 -3.46
N ASP A 96 -1.33 -15.23 -2.68
CA ASP A 96 -1.39 -15.11 -1.23
C ASP A 96 -1.76 -13.68 -0.82
N ILE A 97 -1.13 -12.66 -1.40
CA ILE A 97 -1.48 -11.26 -1.19
C ILE A 97 -2.95 -11.02 -1.54
N THR A 98 -3.43 -11.55 -2.68
CA THR A 98 -4.84 -11.41 -3.09
C THR A 98 -5.79 -11.96 -2.04
N SER A 99 -5.47 -13.11 -1.44
CA SER A 99 -6.32 -13.70 -0.40
C SER A 99 -6.43 -12.82 0.85
N HIS A 100 -5.35 -12.14 1.23
CA HIS A 100 -5.35 -11.16 2.32
C HIS A 100 -6.15 -9.90 1.97
N ILE A 101 -6.09 -9.43 0.74
CA ILE A 101 -6.91 -8.28 0.27
C ILE A 101 -8.39 -8.64 0.26
N ASP A 102 -8.76 -9.81 -0.27
CA ASP A 102 -10.15 -10.30 -0.26
C ASP A 102 -10.70 -10.37 1.18
N LYS A 103 -9.87 -10.87 2.12
CA LYS A 103 -10.21 -10.94 3.54
C LYS A 103 -10.35 -9.56 4.16
N PHE A 104 -9.37 -8.69 3.99
CA PHE A 104 -9.36 -7.32 4.52
C PHE A 104 -10.56 -6.52 4.02
N SER A 105 -10.84 -6.57 2.71
CA SER A 105 -12.00 -5.91 2.13
C SER A 105 -13.32 -6.37 2.73
N LYS A 106 -13.47 -7.68 2.97
CA LYS A 106 -14.68 -8.23 3.55
C LYS A 106 -14.83 -7.88 5.03
N GLU A 107 -13.76 -8.01 5.81
CA GLU A 107 -13.79 -7.82 7.27
C GLU A 107 -13.90 -6.35 7.66
N GLU A 108 -13.15 -5.46 6.99
CA GLU A 108 -13.10 -4.04 7.33
C GLU A 108 -14.15 -3.20 6.63
N TYR A 109 -14.49 -3.54 5.40
CA TYR A 109 -15.40 -2.72 4.58
C TYR A 109 -16.73 -3.41 4.28
N GLY A 110 -16.91 -4.66 4.67
CA GLY A 110 -18.12 -5.43 4.35
C GLY A 110 -18.30 -5.68 2.84
N ILE A 111 -17.24 -5.56 2.05
CA ILE A 111 -17.27 -5.68 0.60
C ILE A 111 -16.79 -7.09 0.19
N PRO A 112 -17.70 -8.02 -0.15
CA PRO A 112 -17.33 -9.37 -0.57
C PRO A 112 -16.89 -9.40 -2.05
N ALA A 113 -16.12 -8.42 -2.49
CA ALA A 113 -15.58 -8.38 -3.84
C ALA A 113 -14.37 -9.30 -3.97
N LYS A 114 -14.04 -9.67 -5.20
CA LYS A 114 -12.78 -10.30 -5.57
C LYS A 114 -11.87 -9.27 -6.20
N PHE A 115 -10.60 -9.36 -5.88
CA PHE A 115 -9.60 -8.41 -6.36
C PHE A 115 -8.61 -9.06 -7.31
N VAL A 116 -7.97 -8.23 -8.12
CA VAL A 116 -6.91 -8.62 -9.05
C VAL A 116 -5.76 -7.61 -8.98
N ALA A 117 -4.54 -8.12 -9.00
CA ALA A 117 -3.36 -7.28 -9.06
C ALA A 117 -3.30 -6.58 -10.44
N MET A 118 -3.33 -5.26 -10.43
CA MET A 118 -3.11 -4.44 -11.63
C MET A 118 -1.64 -4.13 -11.81
N ASN A 119 -0.97 -3.84 -10.70
CA ASN A 119 0.44 -3.58 -10.68
C ASN A 119 1.12 -4.42 -9.60
N PHE A 120 2.33 -4.86 -9.91
CA PHE A 120 3.20 -5.57 -8.97
C PHE A 120 4.65 -5.32 -9.39
N TRP A 121 5.45 -4.73 -8.50
CA TRP A 121 6.83 -4.36 -8.78
C TRP A 121 7.74 -4.54 -7.58
N ALA A 122 9.03 -4.76 -7.84
CA ALA A 122 10.06 -4.79 -6.80
C ALA A 122 10.67 -3.41 -6.60
N CYS A 123 11.05 -3.13 -5.35
CA CYS A 123 11.84 -1.97 -4.97
C CYS A 123 13.06 -2.41 -4.14
N SER A 124 14.18 -1.72 -4.34
CA SER A 124 15.39 -1.88 -3.55
C SER A 124 15.93 -0.51 -3.18
N TYR A 125 15.85 -0.18 -1.89
CA TYR A 125 16.36 1.06 -1.33
C TYR A 125 17.74 0.83 -0.76
N LYS A 126 18.64 1.78 -0.97
CA LYS A 126 19.90 1.95 -0.28
C LYS A 126 19.77 3.02 0.81
N ARG A 127 20.81 3.17 1.60
CA ARG A 127 20.86 4.23 2.61
C ARG A 127 20.66 5.61 1.97
N GLY A 128 19.75 6.39 2.54
CA GLY A 128 19.39 7.72 2.11
C GLY A 128 18.30 7.78 1.03
N GLU A 129 17.98 6.67 0.37
CA GLU A 129 16.90 6.62 -0.61
C GLU A 129 15.53 6.59 0.10
N PHE A 130 14.51 7.14 -0.54
CA PHE A 130 13.21 7.42 0.05
C PHE A 130 12.09 7.40 -1.00
N SER A 131 10.84 7.56 -0.55
CA SER A 131 9.73 7.87 -1.45
C SER A 131 9.08 9.18 -1.04
N HIS A 132 8.81 10.03 -2.03
CA HIS A 132 7.99 11.21 -1.84
C HIS A 132 6.56 10.83 -1.47
N LYS A 133 5.87 11.74 -0.81
CA LYS A 133 4.46 11.61 -0.48
C LYS A 133 3.62 11.47 -1.73
N HIS A 134 2.80 10.43 -1.76
CA HIS A 134 1.94 10.08 -2.90
C HIS A 134 0.82 9.15 -2.46
N ASN A 135 -0.10 8.88 -3.37
CA ASN A 135 -1.11 7.82 -3.26
C ASN A 135 -1.19 7.05 -4.58
N HIS A 136 -2.04 6.05 -4.60
CA HIS A 136 -2.22 5.15 -5.75
C HIS A 136 -3.61 5.22 -6.37
N TRP A 137 -4.31 6.37 -6.20
CA TRP A 137 -5.57 6.58 -6.90
C TRP A 137 -5.37 6.42 -8.42
N PRO A 138 -6.25 5.73 -9.19
CA PRO A 138 -7.61 5.27 -8.82
C PRO A 138 -7.69 3.80 -8.35
N SER A 139 -6.61 3.13 -8.02
CA SER A 139 -6.68 1.77 -7.49
C SER A 139 -7.51 1.72 -6.20
N VAL A 140 -8.02 0.54 -5.84
CA VAL A 140 -8.83 0.35 -4.63
C VAL A 140 -7.94 0.14 -3.42
N PHE A 141 -7.02 -0.81 -3.52
CA PHE A 141 -6.02 -1.09 -2.48
C PHE A 141 -4.61 -0.99 -3.04
N SER A 142 -3.73 -0.54 -2.20
CA SER A 142 -2.29 -0.58 -2.41
C SER A 142 -1.62 -1.29 -1.24
N GLY A 143 -0.36 -1.68 -1.41
CA GLY A 143 0.35 -2.33 -0.33
C GLY A 143 1.80 -2.62 -0.64
N ALA A 144 2.45 -3.22 0.36
CA ALA A 144 3.83 -3.64 0.28
C ALA A 144 4.05 -4.95 1.06
N PHE A 145 4.82 -5.86 0.46
CA PHE A 145 5.36 -7.03 1.12
C PHE A 145 6.86 -6.84 1.32
N TYR A 146 7.29 -6.78 2.58
CA TYR A 146 8.65 -6.47 2.97
C TYR A 146 9.50 -7.73 3.08
N VAL A 147 10.49 -7.83 2.20
CA VAL A 147 11.38 -8.99 2.12
C VAL A 147 12.59 -8.84 3.04
N ASN A 148 13.28 -7.70 2.95
CA ASN A 148 14.41 -7.36 3.80
C ASN A 148 14.37 -5.88 4.14
N VAL A 149 14.29 -5.54 5.41
CA VAL A 149 14.23 -4.14 5.89
C VAL A 149 15.50 -3.71 6.64
N GLY A 150 16.50 -4.61 6.72
CA GLY A 150 17.74 -4.38 7.48
C GLY A 150 17.52 -4.29 8.99
N ASP A 151 18.58 -3.94 9.71
CA ASP A 151 18.56 -3.91 11.18
C ASP A 151 17.89 -2.67 11.76
N ASN A 152 17.77 -1.60 10.98
CA ASN A 152 17.15 -0.34 11.40
C ASN A 152 16.13 0.12 10.33
N PRO A 153 14.95 -0.48 10.31
CA PRO A 153 13.95 -0.26 9.28
C PRO A 153 13.35 1.15 9.34
N SER A 154 13.35 1.83 8.21
CA SER A 154 12.68 3.12 8.07
C SER A 154 11.16 2.96 8.00
N PRO A 155 10.38 3.80 8.70
CA PRO A 155 8.94 3.71 8.68
C PRO A 155 8.35 4.15 7.33
N ILE A 156 7.14 3.66 7.08
CA ILE A 156 6.18 4.27 6.16
C ILE A 156 5.28 5.20 6.97
N ILE A 157 5.02 6.38 6.47
CA ILE A 157 4.21 7.41 7.13
C ILE A 157 2.92 7.59 6.33
N PHE A 158 1.77 7.43 6.97
CA PHE A 158 0.46 7.66 6.39
C PHE A 158 -0.10 8.99 6.86
N GLU A 159 -0.53 9.84 5.93
CA GLU A 159 -1.23 11.11 6.16
C GLU A 159 -0.49 12.07 7.11
N ASP A 160 0.84 12.02 7.16
CA ASP A 160 1.72 12.76 8.09
C ASP A 160 1.45 12.48 9.59
N ILE A 161 0.71 11.43 9.92
CA ILE A 161 0.22 11.18 11.28
C ILE A 161 0.69 9.82 11.79
N THR A 162 0.55 8.78 10.99
CA THR A 162 0.74 7.41 11.43
C THR A 162 2.02 6.83 10.86
N CYS A 163 2.99 6.54 11.73
CA CYS A 163 4.22 5.85 11.37
C CYS A 163 4.09 4.36 11.64
N VAL A 164 4.36 3.54 10.63
CA VAL A 164 4.41 2.09 10.76
C VAL A 164 5.79 1.60 10.36
N THR A 165 6.47 0.93 11.28
CA THR A 165 7.79 0.34 11.01
C THR A 165 7.60 -1.10 10.55
N PRO A 166 8.01 -1.44 9.32
CA PRO A 166 7.90 -2.80 8.81
C PRO A 166 8.92 -3.74 9.44
N GLN A 167 8.63 -5.03 9.39
CA GLN A 167 9.54 -6.11 9.71
C GLN A 167 9.72 -7.01 8.49
N ASN A 168 10.76 -7.85 8.48
CA ASN A 168 10.92 -8.86 7.46
C ASN A 168 9.70 -9.80 7.46
N GLY A 169 9.14 -10.07 6.29
CA GLY A 169 7.92 -10.83 6.12
C GLY A 169 6.62 -10.06 6.35
N SER A 170 6.68 -8.77 6.70
CA SER A 170 5.47 -7.95 6.86
C SER A 170 4.74 -7.74 5.55
N LEU A 171 3.43 -7.92 5.59
CA LEU A 171 2.49 -7.50 4.56
C LEU A 171 1.67 -6.33 5.09
N MET A 172 1.70 -5.21 4.38
CA MET A 172 0.85 -4.05 4.65
C MET A 172 -0.09 -3.82 3.48
N ILE A 173 -1.37 -3.56 3.78
CA ILE A 173 -2.40 -3.24 2.79
C ILE A 173 -3.18 -2.03 3.30
N TRP A 174 -3.43 -1.07 2.42
CA TRP A 174 -4.18 0.15 2.73
C TRP A 174 -5.04 0.61 1.55
N PRO A 175 -6.09 1.40 1.80
CA PRO A 175 -6.83 2.05 0.73
C PRO A 175 -5.91 2.90 -0.14
N ALA A 176 -5.98 2.71 -1.44
CA ALA A 176 -5.03 3.31 -2.38
C ALA A 176 -5.06 4.86 -2.41
N TYR A 177 -6.11 5.48 -1.88
CA TYR A 177 -6.22 6.94 -1.78
C TYR A 177 -5.45 7.55 -0.60
N LEU A 178 -4.96 6.73 0.37
CA LEU A 178 -4.18 7.26 1.48
C LEU A 178 -2.82 7.77 1.00
N ASP A 179 -2.56 9.03 1.31
CA ASP A 179 -1.24 9.60 1.09
C ASP A 179 -0.23 8.93 2.02
N HIS A 180 0.89 8.54 1.46
CA HIS A 180 1.98 7.95 2.23
C HIS A 180 3.34 8.30 1.64
N ASP A 181 4.34 8.28 2.49
CA ASP A 181 5.75 8.48 2.14
C ASP A 181 6.64 7.49 2.92
N VAL A 182 7.87 7.38 2.46
CA VAL A 182 8.91 6.59 3.11
C VAL A 182 10.06 7.51 3.46
N THR A 183 10.40 7.58 4.73
CA THR A 183 11.56 8.35 5.18
C THR A 183 12.86 7.81 4.58
N PRO A 184 13.93 8.64 4.52
CA PRO A 184 15.23 8.18 4.04
C PRO A 184 15.66 6.88 4.72
N SER A 185 15.96 5.86 3.92
CA SER A 185 16.32 4.55 4.42
C SER A 185 17.63 4.59 5.20
N ALA A 186 17.64 3.96 6.37
CA ALA A 186 18.88 3.86 7.17
C ALA A 186 19.86 2.81 6.62
N GLY A 187 19.37 1.90 5.77
CA GLY A 187 20.14 0.82 5.15
C GLY A 187 19.43 0.21 3.96
N VAL A 188 19.64 -1.07 3.76
CA VAL A 188 18.94 -1.84 2.72
C VAL A 188 17.47 -2.00 3.08
N ARG A 189 16.58 -1.84 2.09
CA ARG A 189 15.16 -2.13 2.19
C ARG A 189 14.67 -2.69 0.87
N LYS A 190 14.31 -3.96 0.86
CA LYS A 190 13.80 -4.66 -0.33
C LYS A 190 12.37 -5.11 -0.10
N LEU A 191 11.51 -4.85 -1.07
CA LEU A 191 10.09 -5.15 -0.96
C LEU A 191 9.46 -5.33 -2.33
N PHE A 192 8.27 -5.91 -2.35
CA PHE A 192 7.34 -5.85 -3.46
C PHE A 192 6.20 -4.89 -3.12
N SER A 193 5.90 -3.97 -4.02
CA SER A 193 4.72 -3.11 -3.95
C SER A 193 3.69 -3.53 -4.98
N PHE A 194 2.43 -3.20 -4.71
CA PHE A 194 1.32 -3.62 -5.54
C PHE A 194 0.13 -2.69 -5.47
N ASN A 195 -0.70 -2.73 -6.53
CA ASN A 195 -2.01 -2.09 -6.59
C ASN A 195 -3.05 -3.10 -7.04
N PHE A 196 -4.24 -3.02 -6.45
CA PHE A 196 -5.34 -3.93 -6.70
C PHE A 196 -6.61 -3.19 -7.07
N GLU A 197 -7.38 -3.80 -7.98
CA GLU A 197 -8.70 -3.34 -8.37
C GLU A 197 -9.74 -4.46 -8.19
N VAL A 198 -11.01 -4.08 -8.18
CA VAL A 198 -12.10 -5.06 -8.16
C VAL A 198 -12.07 -5.84 -9.47
N LYS A 199 -12.06 -7.17 -9.35
CA LYS A 199 -12.18 -8.05 -10.50
C LYS A 199 -13.57 -7.88 -11.13
N GLN A 200 -13.60 -7.34 -12.35
CA GLN A 200 -14.85 -7.24 -13.09
C GLN A 200 -15.39 -8.65 -13.40
N GLY A 201 -16.67 -8.87 -13.11
CA GLY A 201 -17.37 -10.06 -13.56
C GLY A 201 -17.44 -10.10 -15.08
N LYS A 202 -17.27 -11.28 -15.65
CA LYS A 202 -17.60 -11.51 -17.06
C LYS A 202 -19.09 -11.69 -17.21
#